data_acb0735af60f5df3ad3cb8e526bd759a
#
_entry.id   acb0735af60f5df3ad3cb8e526bd759a
#
_cell.length_a   1.000
_cell.length_b   1.000
_cell.length_c   1.000
_cell.angle_alpha   90.00
_cell.angle_beta   90.00
_cell.angle_gamma   90.00
#
_symmetry.space_group_name_H-M   'P 1'
#
loop_
_entity.id
_entity.type
_entity.pdbx_description
1 polymer ?
#
loop_
_entity_poly.entity_id
_entity_poly.type
_entity_poly.pdbx_seq_one_letter_code
_entity_poly.pdbx_strand_id
1 'polypeptide(L)'
;MCSSDLPMPHLRYNRVFFYDLPGPPLGSMTFIDAAEPMLPKRVGLLTTTQFRGWLPAIQAHLEKKGHVIRIGEPDRRVAYAGQLLGCDYHTATVVEGDVDGYLYIGTGDFHPLGVAILIDKPVIIADPERGTARDLKEVRDRVLRQRHAAIVRAQDARVFGIIVSKKIGQARMGMATDLKALAEKHGRQANLFLMDLVAPELLQGYRVDAWVNTACPRIAIEDILQYKQPILTPQEFEIVLGERTWNDYVFDEIRV
;
A
#
# COMPACT_ATOMS: atom_id res chain seq x y z
N MET A 1 6.33 10.02 4.39
CA MET A 1 7.21 10.49 3.30
C MET A 1 7.43 9.34 2.33
N CYS A 2 6.54 9.14 1.36
CA CYS A 2 6.63 8.03 0.40
C CYS A 2 7.28 8.43 -0.95
N SER A 3 8.02 9.51 -1.02
CA SER A 3 8.52 10.01 -2.31
C SER A 3 10.02 9.78 -2.56
N SER A 4 10.74 9.17 -1.62
CA SER A 4 12.19 9.03 -1.72
C SER A 4 12.66 7.67 -2.28
N ASP A 5 11.76 6.69 -2.45
CA ASP A 5 12.17 5.31 -2.68
C ASP A 5 11.98 4.84 -4.14
N LEU A 6 11.62 5.76 -5.05
CA LEU A 6 11.47 5.41 -6.47
C LEU A 6 12.73 5.77 -7.25
N PRO A 7 13.57 4.80 -7.63
CA PRO A 7 14.47 5.02 -8.75
C PRO A 7 13.61 5.11 -10.02
N MET A 8 13.27 6.32 -10.45
CA MET A 8 12.60 6.56 -11.72
C MET A 8 13.67 6.81 -12.79
N PRO A 9 14.09 5.81 -13.57
CA PRO A 9 15.18 5.94 -14.51
C PRO A 9 14.89 6.87 -15.69
N HIS A 10 13.66 7.38 -15.84
CA HIS A 10 13.23 8.13 -17.01
C HIS A 10 12.86 9.59 -16.76
N LEU A 11 12.94 10.07 -15.52
CA LEU A 11 12.68 11.48 -15.24
C LEU A 11 14.00 12.24 -15.15
N ARG A 12 14.38 12.87 -16.23
CA ARG A 12 15.48 13.84 -16.27
C ARG A 12 15.08 15.10 -15.50
N TYR A 13 15.18 15.05 -14.19
CA TYR A 13 15.32 16.27 -13.39
C TYR A 13 16.78 16.66 -13.42
N ASN A 14 17.09 17.82 -13.94
CA ASN A 14 18.47 18.29 -14.12
C ASN A 14 19.27 18.43 -12.81
N ARG A 15 18.74 18.07 -11.64
CA ARG A 15 19.40 18.20 -10.33
C ARG A 15 18.93 17.24 -9.23
N VAL A 16 18.27 16.12 -9.55
CA VAL A 16 17.91 15.11 -8.53
C VAL A 16 18.85 13.93 -8.69
N PHE A 17 19.61 13.65 -7.64
CA PHE A 17 20.51 12.50 -7.56
C PHE A 17 19.88 11.49 -6.59
N PHE A 18 19.68 10.25 -7.05
CA PHE A 18 19.27 9.14 -6.21
C PHE A 18 20.52 8.38 -5.78
N TYR A 19 20.77 8.31 -4.48
CA TYR A 19 21.85 7.52 -3.91
C TYR A 19 21.26 6.25 -3.29
N ASP A 20 21.79 5.13 -3.72
CA ASP A 20 21.49 3.83 -3.13
C ASP A 20 22.37 3.64 -1.88
N LEU A 21 21.90 4.14 -0.75
CA LEU A 21 22.61 3.96 0.52
C LEU A 21 22.40 2.54 1.03
N PRO A 22 23.49 1.86 1.49
CA PRO A 22 23.34 0.60 2.18
C PRO A 22 22.47 0.79 3.43
N GLY A 23 21.57 -0.16 3.67
CA GLY A 23 20.79 -0.20 4.91
C GLY A 23 21.67 -0.44 6.14
N PRO A 24 21.10 -0.38 7.34
CA PRO A 24 21.82 -0.66 8.56
C PRO A 24 22.39 -2.10 8.53
N PRO A 25 23.51 -2.39 9.23
CA PRO A 25 24.00 -3.76 9.33
C PRO A 25 22.98 -4.65 10.03
N LEU A 26 22.84 -5.89 9.57
CA LEU A 26 22.02 -6.87 10.25
C LEU A 26 22.69 -7.23 11.58
N GLY A 27 21.99 -6.95 12.67
CA GLY A 27 22.44 -7.29 14.02
C GLY A 27 22.08 -8.73 14.41
N SER A 28 21.10 -8.87 15.28
CA SER A 28 20.60 -10.17 15.76
C SER A 28 19.50 -10.72 14.86
N MET A 29 19.30 -12.03 14.82
CA MET A 29 18.18 -12.73 14.18
C MET A 29 16.99 -12.94 15.13
N THR A 30 16.98 -12.39 16.31
CA THR A 30 15.96 -12.65 17.35
C THR A 30 14.53 -12.34 16.88
N PHE A 31 14.35 -11.28 16.07
CA PHE A 31 13.05 -10.94 15.49
C PHE A 31 12.58 -11.96 14.44
N ILE A 32 13.50 -12.61 13.74
CA ILE A 32 13.20 -13.71 12.81
C ILE A 32 12.89 -15.00 13.59
N ASP A 33 13.65 -15.28 14.65
CA ASP A 33 13.38 -16.44 15.52
C ASP A 33 12.04 -16.30 16.24
N ALA A 34 11.61 -15.08 16.56
CA ALA A 34 10.28 -14.80 17.09
C ALA A 34 9.17 -15.02 16.06
N ALA A 35 9.44 -14.77 14.78
CA ALA A 35 8.48 -14.96 13.68
C ALA A 35 8.37 -16.43 13.24
N GLU A 36 9.44 -17.18 13.31
CA GLU A 36 9.57 -18.53 12.74
C GLU A 36 8.45 -19.50 13.16
N PRO A 37 8.01 -19.59 14.45
CA PRO A 37 6.92 -20.48 14.83
C PRO A 37 5.56 -20.15 14.20
N MET A 38 5.40 -18.94 13.65
CA MET A 38 4.18 -18.45 13.01
C MET A 38 4.18 -18.67 11.49
N LEU A 39 5.33 -19.07 10.92
CA LEU A 39 5.52 -19.15 9.47
C LEU A 39 5.01 -20.49 8.91
N PRO A 40 4.38 -20.49 7.73
CA PRO A 40 4.08 -21.70 6.99
C PRO A 40 5.34 -22.32 6.40
N LYS A 41 5.18 -23.47 5.73
CA LYS A 41 6.30 -24.17 5.10
C LYS A 41 6.95 -23.38 3.95
N ARG A 42 6.10 -22.80 3.08
CA ARG A 42 6.54 -22.01 1.92
C ARG A 42 6.29 -20.53 2.21
N VAL A 43 7.32 -19.72 2.23
CA VAL A 43 7.27 -18.33 2.71
C VAL A 43 7.79 -17.37 1.64
N GLY A 44 6.99 -16.35 1.31
CA GLY A 44 7.43 -15.18 0.55
C GLY A 44 8.13 -14.17 1.46
N LEU A 45 9.37 -13.79 1.17
CA LEU A 45 10.06 -12.73 1.91
C LEU A 45 9.82 -11.37 1.28
N LEU A 46 9.44 -10.42 2.12
CA LEU A 46 9.11 -9.05 1.74
C LEU A 46 9.78 -8.05 2.68
N THR A 47 10.14 -6.90 2.14
CA THR A 47 10.74 -5.81 2.93
C THR A 47 10.58 -4.46 2.23
N THR A 48 11.10 -3.40 2.84
CA THR A 48 11.34 -2.10 2.19
C THR A 48 12.80 -1.98 1.77
N THR A 49 13.12 -0.97 0.96
CA THR A 49 14.50 -0.66 0.52
C THR A 49 15.50 -0.64 1.67
N GLN A 50 15.07 -0.17 2.85
CA GLN A 50 15.91 -0.02 4.03
C GLN A 50 16.54 -1.34 4.52
N PHE A 51 15.82 -2.46 4.44
CA PHE A 51 16.28 -3.75 4.99
C PHE A 51 16.57 -4.79 3.91
N ARG A 52 16.57 -4.41 2.63
CA ARG A 52 16.78 -5.34 1.50
C ARG A 52 18.06 -6.14 1.57
N GLY A 53 19.13 -5.53 2.08
CA GLY A 53 20.43 -6.20 2.24
C GLY A 53 20.43 -7.36 3.23
N TRP A 54 19.37 -7.49 4.05
CA TRP A 54 19.25 -8.57 5.03
C TRP A 54 18.61 -9.84 4.46
N LEU A 55 17.87 -9.73 3.34
CA LEU A 55 17.10 -10.84 2.77
C LEU A 55 17.94 -12.10 2.52
N PRO A 56 19.16 -12.04 1.95
CA PRO A 56 19.94 -13.24 1.73
C PRO A 56 20.31 -13.99 3.02
N ALA A 57 20.67 -13.24 4.08
CA ALA A 57 21.01 -13.84 5.37
C ALA A 57 19.78 -14.44 6.08
N ILE A 58 18.65 -13.76 6.00
CA ILE A 58 17.36 -14.22 6.55
C ILE A 58 16.87 -15.46 5.79
N GLN A 59 16.96 -15.46 4.47
CA GLN A 59 16.64 -16.62 3.65
C GLN A 59 17.47 -17.84 4.08
N ALA A 60 18.79 -17.71 4.13
CA ALA A 60 19.67 -18.82 4.54
C ALA A 60 19.37 -19.30 5.97
N HIS A 61 18.98 -18.40 6.88
CA HIS A 61 18.62 -18.75 8.25
C HIS A 61 17.32 -19.59 8.32
N LEU A 62 16.28 -19.17 7.59
CA LEU A 62 14.99 -19.87 7.55
C LEU A 62 15.07 -21.19 6.78
N GLU A 63 15.85 -21.26 5.71
CA GLU A 63 16.08 -22.51 4.95
C GLU A 63 16.78 -23.58 5.81
N LYS A 64 17.72 -23.20 6.67
CA LYS A 64 18.33 -24.11 7.67
C LYS A 64 17.32 -24.66 8.67
N LYS A 65 16.23 -23.91 8.95
CA LYS A 65 15.11 -24.34 9.79
C LYS A 65 14.06 -25.14 9.02
N GLY A 66 14.27 -25.34 7.73
CA GLY A 66 13.47 -26.20 6.87
C GLY A 66 12.34 -25.50 6.12
N HIS A 67 12.26 -24.17 6.10
CA HIS A 67 11.34 -23.44 5.26
C HIS A 67 11.79 -23.41 3.80
N VAL A 68 10.83 -23.24 2.89
CA VAL A 68 11.08 -22.99 1.48
C VAL A 68 10.81 -21.51 1.22
N ILE A 69 11.85 -20.77 0.85
CA ILE A 69 11.77 -19.32 0.72
C ILE A 69 11.62 -18.91 -0.76
N ARG A 70 10.76 -17.93 -1.00
CA ARG A 70 10.63 -17.24 -2.28
C ARG A 70 10.78 -15.74 -2.09
N ILE A 71 11.48 -15.10 -3.01
CA ILE A 71 11.61 -13.64 -3.08
C ILE A 71 11.20 -13.25 -4.48
N GLY A 72 10.14 -12.46 -4.60
CA GLY A 72 9.61 -12.05 -5.89
C GLY A 72 10.50 -11.03 -6.58
N GLU A 73 10.65 -11.18 -7.89
CA GLU A 73 11.42 -10.25 -8.72
C GLU A 73 10.73 -8.88 -8.82
N PRO A 74 11.52 -7.80 -8.96
CA PRO A 74 11.00 -6.46 -9.10
C PRO A 74 10.34 -6.23 -10.47
N ASP A 75 9.52 -5.18 -10.55
CA ASP A 75 8.97 -4.65 -11.80
C ASP A 75 9.58 -3.28 -12.15
N ARG A 76 8.79 -2.44 -12.85
CA ARG A 76 9.25 -1.10 -13.26
C ARG A 76 9.30 -0.08 -12.12
N ARG A 77 8.55 -0.31 -11.02
CA ARG A 77 8.40 0.65 -9.93
C ARG A 77 9.30 0.36 -8.73
N VAL A 78 9.64 -0.88 -8.51
CA VAL A 78 10.57 -1.31 -7.47
C VAL A 78 11.87 -1.79 -8.09
N ALA A 79 12.99 -1.53 -7.43
CA ALA A 79 14.32 -1.83 -7.99
C ALA A 79 14.88 -3.17 -7.49
N TYR A 80 14.31 -3.73 -6.42
CA TYR A 80 14.91 -4.87 -5.73
C TYR A 80 13.90 -5.98 -5.49
N ALA A 81 14.38 -7.23 -5.59
CA ALA A 81 13.58 -8.40 -5.24
C ALA A 81 13.08 -8.32 -3.79
N GLY A 82 11.82 -8.70 -3.58
CA GLY A 82 11.15 -8.65 -2.29
C GLY A 82 10.81 -7.24 -1.77
N GLN A 83 11.15 -6.20 -2.50
CA GLN A 83 10.84 -4.82 -2.11
C GLN A 83 9.36 -4.50 -2.28
N LEU A 84 8.74 -3.92 -1.25
CA LEU A 84 7.40 -3.35 -1.30
C LEU A 84 7.46 -1.82 -1.34
N LEU A 85 6.51 -1.22 -2.05
CA LEU A 85 6.05 0.15 -1.82
C LEU A 85 4.64 0.08 -1.23
N GLY A 86 4.24 1.13 -0.51
CA GLY A 86 2.87 1.21 0.02
C GLY A 86 1.77 1.39 -1.05
N CYS A 87 2.13 1.28 -2.31
CA CYS A 87 1.26 1.39 -3.48
C CYS A 87 1.67 0.46 -4.63
N ASP A 88 2.53 -0.51 -4.35
CA ASP A 88 2.99 -1.51 -5.31
C ASP A 88 3.38 -2.79 -4.56
N TYR A 89 2.71 -3.88 -4.90
CA TYR A 89 2.83 -5.19 -4.25
C TYR A 89 3.25 -6.28 -5.22
N HIS A 90 3.82 -5.90 -6.37
CA HIS A 90 4.21 -6.83 -7.44
C HIS A 90 5.11 -7.96 -6.93
N THR A 91 6.12 -7.65 -6.11
CA THR A 91 7.03 -8.66 -5.56
C THR A 91 6.35 -9.70 -4.65
N ALA A 92 5.18 -9.39 -4.10
CA ALA A 92 4.36 -10.36 -3.38
C ALA A 92 3.49 -11.17 -4.34
N THR A 93 2.82 -10.52 -5.30
CA THR A 93 1.87 -11.18 -6.21
C THR A 93 2.54 -12.15 -7.18
N VAL A 94 3.77 -11.84 -7.64
CA VAL A 94 4.47 -12.70 -8.60
C VAL A 94 4.87 -14.08 -8.03
N VAL A 95 4.97 -14.21 -6.71
CA VAL A 95 5.28 -15.49 -6.03
C VAL A 95 4.08 -16.09 -5.30
N GLU A 96 2.89 -15.50 -5.45
CA GLU A 96 1.69 -15.92 -4.71
C GLU A 96 1.39 -17.43 -4.87
N GLY A 97 1.51 -17.98 -6.07
CA GLY A 97 1.27 -19.40 -6.35
C GLY A 97 2.27 -20.36 -5.67
N ASP A 98 3.46 -19.88 -5.33
CA ASP A 98 4.58 -20.66 -4.81
C ASP A 98 4.71 -20.64 -3.29
N VAL A 99 3.92 -19.84 -2.59
CA VAL A 99 4.03 -19.64 -1.13
C VAL A 99 2.69 -19.88 -0.42
N ASP A 100 2.75 -20.18 0.88
CA ASP A 100 1.58 -20.38 1.74
C ASP A 100 1.32 -19.18 2.66
N GLY A 101 2.27 -18.24 2.72
CA GLY A 101 2.19 -17.00 3.49
C GLY A 101 3.42 -16.14 3.29
N TYR A 102 3.45 -15.00 3.95
CA TYR A 102 4.51 -14.00 3.79
C TYR A 102 5.15 -13.62 5.12
N LEU A 103 6.45 -13.36 5.08
CA LEU A 103 7.20 -12.70 6.14
C LEU A 103 7.65 -11.33 5.65
N TYR A 104 7.14 -10.29 6.27
CA TYR A 104 7.58 -8.92 6.04
C TYR A 104 8.61 -8.51 7.09
N ILE A 105 9.77 -8.06 6.64
CA ILE A 105 10.84 -7.52 7.47
C ILE A 105 10.77 -6.01 7.44
N GLY A 106 10.47 -5.40 8.58
CA GLY A 106 10.38 -3.95 8.69
C GLY A 106 9.48 -3.47 9.81
N THR A 107 9.42 -2.15 9.96
CA THR A 107 8.59 -1.48 10.97
C THR A 107 7.25 -1.02 10.37
N GLY A 108 6.22 -0.93 11.22
CA GLY A 108 4.89 -0.45 10.83
C GLY A 108 4.07 -1.45 10.03
N ASP A 109 2.79 -1.11 9.85
CA ASP A 109 1.78 -2.01 9.28
C ASP A 109 1.47 -1.72 7.80
N PHE A 110 1.67 -0.50 7.35
CA PHE A 110 1.11 -0.02 6.08
C PHE A 110 1.57 -0.81 4.85
N HIS A 111 2.88 -1.07 4.72
CA HIS A 111 3.40 -1.81 3.57
C HIS A 111 2.87 -3.25 3.50
N PRO A 112 2.98 -4.06 4.57
CA PRO A 112 2.49 -5.43 4.52
C PRO A 112 0.96 -5.52 4.57
N LEU A 113 0.24 -4.47 5.02
CA LEU A 113 -1.22 -4.42 5.03
C LEU A 113 -1.81 -4.52 3.61
N GLY A 114 -1.21 -3.86 2.63
CA GLY A 114 -1.66 -3.99 1.24
C GLY A 114 -1.55 -5.42 0.73
N VAL A 115 -0.47 -6.12 1.05
CA VAL A 115 -0.31 -7.55 0.74
C VAL A 115 -1.41 -8.38 1.42
N ALA A 116 -1.65 -8.15 2.72
CA ALA A 116 -2.65 -8.89 3.48
C ALA A 116 -4.11 -8.64 3.02
N ILE A 117 -4.38 -7.50 2.38
CA ILE A 117 -5.69 -7.19 1.80
C ILE A 117 -5.80 -7.76 0.38
N LEU A 118 -4.71 -7.67 -0.40
CA LEU A 118 -4.71 -8.08 -1.80
C LEU A 118 -4.65 -9.60 -1.96
N ILE A 119 -3.95 -10.29 -1.04
CA ILE A 119 -3.68 -11.73 -1.11
C ILE A 119 -4.27 -12.40 0.13
N ASP A 120 -5.13 -13.41 -0.08
CA ASP A 120 -5.76 -14.15 1.03
C ASP A 120 -4.82 -15.22 1.61
N LYS A 121 -3.68 -14.75 2.17
CA LYS A 121 -2.67 -15.58 2.86
C LYS A 121 -2.16 -14.87 4.11
N PRO A 122 -1.68 -15.64 5.12
CA PRO A 122 -1.10 -15.06 6.33
C PRO A 122 0.09 -14.14 6.00
N VAL A 123 0.14 -13.00 6.67
CA VAL A 123 1.27 -12.06 6.60
C VAL A 123 1.79 -11.82 8.01
N ILE A 124 3.01 -12.27 8.26
CA ILE A 124 3.71 -12.10 9.53
C ILE A 124 4.68 -10.92 9.40
N ILE A 125 4.68 -10.04 10.36
CA ILE A 125 5.64 -8.94 10.47
C ILE A 125 6.73 -9.35 11.45
N ALA A 126 7.99 -9.28 11.02
CA ALA A 126 9.16 -9.35 11.89
C ALA A 126 9.74 -7.93 12.02
N ASP A 127 9.59 -7.33 13.20
CA ASP A 127 10.02 -5.96 13.49
C ASP A 127 11.42 -5.94 14.09
N PRO A 128 12.44 -5.48 13.32
CA PRO A 128 13.82 -5.50 13.77
C PRO A 128 14.12 -4.47 14.88
N GLU A 129 13.35 -3.39 14.96
CA GLU A 129 13.58 -2.35 15.98
C GLU A 129 13.04 -2.78 17.33
N ARG A 130 11.92 -3.51 17.34
CA ARG A 130 11.29 -4.02 18.56
C ARG A 130 11.77 -5.41 18.96
N GLY A 131 12.42 -6.13 18.04
CA GLY A 131 12.81 -7.52 18.24
C GLY A 131 11.63 -8.49 18.36
N THR A 132 10.47 -8.16 17.77
CA THR A 132 9.22 -8.92 17.93
C THR A 132 8.65 -9.36 16.58
N ALA A 133 7.72 -10.32 16.64
CA ALA A 133 6.94 -10.72 15.49
C ALA A 133 5.43 -10.73 15.81
N ARG A 134 4.59 -10.51 14.78
CA ARG A 134 3.14 -10.53 14.93
C ARG A 134 2.42 -10.85 13.62
N ASP A 135 1.26 -11.44 13.72
CA ASP A 135 0.32 -11.61 12.59
C ASP A 135 -0.40 -10.28 12.30
N LEU A 136 -0.63 -10.03 11.03
CA LEU A 136 -1.30 -8.82 10.57
C LEU A 136 -2.83 -8.95 10.45
N LYS A 137 -3.38 -10.14 10.69
CA LYS A 137 -4.80 -10.45 10.48
C LYS A 137 -5.75 -9.49 11.20
N GLU A 138 -5.52 -9.22 12.47
CA GLU A 138 -6.40 -8.31 13.24
C GLU A 138 -6.38 -6.88 12.71
N VAL A 139 -5.20 -6.40 12.30
CA VAL A 139 -5.03 -5.08 11.70
C VAL A 139 -5.76 -5.02 10.36
N ARG A 140 -5.57 -6.02 9.50
CA ARG A 140 -6.28 -6.16 8.22
C ARG A 140 -7.80 -6.11 8.41
N ASP A 141 -8.32 -6.94 9.29
CA ASP A 141 -9.77 -7.06 9.52
C ASP A 141 -10.36 -5.76 10.08
N ARG A 142 -9.62 -5.05 10.94
CA ARG A 142 -10.00 -3.72 11.43
C ARG A 142 -10.05 -2.70 10.30
N VAL A 143 -9.02 -2.65 9.46
CA VAL A 143 -8.96 -1.72 8.33
C VAL A 143 -10.07 -2.01 7.33
N LEU A 144 -10.32 -3.26 6.97
CA LEU A 144 -11.44 -3.61 6.08
C LEU A 144 -12.79 -3.14 6.62
N ARG A 145 -13.06 -3.28 7.94
CA ARG A 145 -14.28 -2.73 8.55
C ARG A 145 -14.34 -1.20 8.45
N GLN A 146 -13.23 -0.50 8.64
CA GLN A 146 -13.17 0.96 8.50
C GLN A 146 -13.42 1.40 7.05
N ARG A 147 -12.87 0.67 6.08
CA ARG A 147 -13.09 0.96 4.64
C ARG A 147 -14.54 0.71 4.24
N HIS A 148 -15.13 -0.39 4.68
CA HIS A 148 -16.55 -0.65 4.47
C HIS A 148 -17.43 0.46 5.06
N ALA A 149 -17.14 0.90 6.28
CA ALA A 149 -17.85 1.99 6.91
C ALA A 149 -17.69 3.33 6.13
N ALA A 150 -16.52 3.60 5.54
CA ALA A 150 -16.31 4.77 4.71
C ALA A 150 -17.16 4.72 3.42
N ILE A 151 -17.26 3.56 2.78
CA ILE A 151 -18.12 3.33 1.62
C ILE A 151 -19.59 3.58 1.98
N VAL A 152 -20.09 2.99 3.06
CA VAL A 152 -21.49 3.17 3.53
C VAL A 152 -21.79 4.65 3.80
N ARG A 153 -20.89 5.37 4.45
CA ARG A 153 -21.06 6.81 4.73
C ARG A 153 -21.10 7.67 3.45
N ALA A 154 -20.52 7.21 2.35
CA ALA A 154 -20.46 7.92 1.09
C ALA A 154 -21.59 7.54 0.12
N GLN A 155 -22.45 6.55 0.43
CA GLN A 155 -23.49 6.09 -0.49
C GLN A 155 -24.48 7.18 -0.90
N ASP A 156 -24.85 8.05 0.04
CA ASP A 156 -25.79 9.16 -0.22
C ASP A 156 -25.10 10.45 -0.69
N ALA A 157 -23.78 10.45 -0.84
CA ALA A 157 -23.00 11.60 -1.28
C ALA A 157 -23.40 12.01 -2.70
N ARG A 158 -23.65 13.31 -2.91
CA ARG A 158 -24.03 13.90 -4.20
C ARG A 158 -22.91 14.68 -4.84
N VAL A 159 -22.03 15.26 -4.04
CA VAL A 159 -20.90 16.09 -4.48
C VAL A 159 -19.60 15.47 -4.01
N PHE A 160 -18.77 15.06 -4.95
CA PHE A 160 -17.47 14.46 -4.69
C PHE A 160 -16.32 15.41 -5.02
N GLY A 161 -15.27 15.40 -4.17
CA GLY A 161 -14.00 16.01 -4.47
C GLY A 161 -12.99 14.92 -4.86
N ILE A 162 -12.46 14.95 -6.08
CA ILE A 162 -11.45 14.00 -6.53
C ILE A 162 -10.06 14.63 -6.39
N ILE A 163 -9.26 14.10 -5.48
CA ILE A 163 -7.92 14.59 -5.16
C ILE A 163 -6.91 14.03 -6.16
N VAL A 164 -6.15 14.92 -6.79
CA VAL A 164 -5.06 14.57 -7.71
C VAL A 164 -3.76 15.15 -7.18
N SER A 165 -2.75 14.31 -7.02
CA SER A 165 -1.42 14.77 -6.60
C SER A 165 -0.64 15.32 -7.79
N LYS A 166 0.11 16.42 -7.57
CA LYS A 166 1.13 16.89 -8.52
C LYS A 166 2.46 16.13 -8.36
N LYS A 167 2.62 15.35 -7.30
CA LYS A 167 3.85 14.60 -7.06
C LYS A 167 4.06 13.53 -8.10
N ILE A 168 5.27 13.46 -8.65
CA ILE A 168 5.68 12.45 -9.61
C ILE A 168 5.51 11.06 -8.99
N GLY A 169 4.99 10.11 -9.78
CA GLY A 169 4.67 8.76 -9.31
C GLY A 169 3.36 8.63 -8.54
N GLN A 170 2.67 9.76 -8.26
CA GLN A 170 1.34 9.78 -7.65
C GLN A 170 0.32 10.59 -8.46
N ALA A 171 0.72 11.17 -9.58
CA ALA A 171 -0.13 11.99 -10.45
C ALA A 171 -0.95 11.08 -11.37
N ARG A 172 -2.22 10.82 -11.01
CA ARG A 172 -3.13 9.95 -11.75
C ARG A 172 -4.27 10.78 -12.39
N MET A 173 -3.92 11.80 -13.17
CA MET A 173 -4.90 12.72 -13.78
C MET A 173 -5.89 12.00 -14.71
N GLY A 174 -5.42 11.05 -15.54
CA GLY A 174 -6.28 10.25 -16.40
C GLY A 174 -7.36 9.53 -15.59
N MET A 175 -6.94 8.74 -14.58
CA MET A 175 -7.88 8.06 -13.67
C MET A 175 -8.86 9.03 -13.01
N ALA A 176 -8.40 10.17 -12.53
CA ALA A 176 -9.27 11.16 -11.89
C ALA A 176 -10.32 11.74 -12.86
N THR A 177 -9.94 11.94 -14.12
CA THR A 177 -10.86 12.38 -15.18
C THR A 177 -11.91 11.31 -15.49
N ASP A 178 -11.49 10.04 -15.58
CA ASP A 178 -12.39 8.91 -15.82
C ASP A 178 -13.39 8.74 -14.66
N LEU A 179 -12.92 8.83 -13.41
CA LEU A 179 -13.80 8.78 -12.23
C LEU A 179 -14.77 9.96 -12.17
N LYS A 180 -14.36 11.16 -12.62
CA LYS A 180 -15.27 12.31 -12.73
C LYS A 180 -16.37 12.02 -13.74
N ALA A 181 -16.03 11.55 -14.94
CA ALA A 181 -17.00 11.19 -15.97
C ALA A 181 -17.95 10.08 -15.49
N LEU A 182 -17.42 9.10 -14.74
CA LEU A 182 -18.20 8.04 -14.14
C LEU A 182 -19.22 8.57 -13.11
N ALA A 183 -18.79 9.50 -12.24
CA ALA A 183 -19.70 10.18 -11.30
C ALA A 183 -20.87 10.89 -12.03
N GLU A 184 -20.54 11.64 -13.07
CA GLU A 184 -21.53 12.39 -13.87
C GLU A 184 -22.52 11.44 -14.57
N LYS A 185 -22.05 10.30 -15.11
CA LYS A 185 -22.91 9.24 -15.68
C LYS A 185 -23.93 8.71 -14.65
N HIS A 186 -23.57 8.67 -13.36
CA HIS A 186 -24.43 8.26 -12.26
C HIS A 186 -25.21 9.41 -11.62
N GLY A 187 -25.27 10.59 -12.26
CA GLY A 187 -26.01 11.75 -11.77
C GLY A 187 -25.41 12.39 -10.52
N ARG A 188 -24.12 12.14 -10.24
CA ARG A 188 -23.38 12.76 -9.14
C ARG A 188 -22.50 13.90 -9.68
N GLN A 189 -22.26 14.91 -8.86
CA GLN A 189 -21.34 15.98 -9.18
C GLN A 189 -19.93 15.62 -8.69
N ALA A 190 -18.90 15.84 -9.52
CA ALA A 190 -17.51 15.63 -9.12
C ALA A 190 -16.60 16.76 -9.60
N ASN A 191 -15.72 17.23 -8.72
CA ASN A 191 -14.75 18.29 -8.99
C ASN A 191 -13.33 17.76 -8.76
N LEU A 192 -12.39 18.13 -9.64
CA LEU A 192 -10.98 17.76 -9.54
C LEU A 192 -10.22 18.78 -8.67
N PHE A 193 -9.43 18.27 -7.73
CA PHE A 193 -8.58 19.06 -6.84
C PHE A 193 -7.12 18.71 -7.04
N LEU A 194 -6.40 19.54 -7.77
CA LEU A 194 -4.97 19.34 -8.02
C LEU A 194 -4.14 19.91 -6.86
N MET A 195 -3.43 19.05 -6.13
CA MET A 195 -2.77 19.40 -4.88
C MET A 195 -1.31 18.91 -4.82
N ASP A 196 -0.44 19.72 -4.24
CA ASP A 196 0.93 19.31 -3.88
C ASP A 196 0.96 18.61 -2.52
N LEU A 197 0.18 19.11 -1.58
CA LEU A 197 0.01 18.55 -0.24
C LEU A 197 -1.46 18.25 -0.01
N VAL A 198 -1.75 17.04 0.42
CA VAL A 198 -3.08 16.63 0.88
C VAL A 198 -3.05 16.57 2.40
N ALA A 199 -3.80 17.47 3.01
CA ALA A 199 -3.92 17.55 4.47
C ALA A 199 -5.37 17.90 4.83
N PRO A 200 -5.89 17.43 5.98
CA PRO A 200 -7.26 17.67 6.40
C PRO A 200 -7.65 19.15 6.41
N GLU A 201 -6.72 20.02 6.87
CA GLU A 201 -6.93 21.46 6.99
C GLU A 201 -7.17 22.13 5.63
N LEU A 202 -6.52 21.62 4.57
CA LEU A 202 -6.64 22.14 3.21
C LEU A 202 -7.98 21.72 2.55
N LEU A 203 -8.62 20.68 3.08
CA LEU A 203 -9.87 20.14 2.54
C LEU A 203 -11.12 20.69 3.24
N GLN A 204 -11.00 21.22 4.45
CA GLN A 204 -12.14 21.68 5.28
C GLN A 204 -12.96 22.82 4.66
N GLY A 205 -12.37 23.64 3.79
CA GLY A 205 -13.03 24.78 3.17
C GLY A 205 -13.97 24.42 2.01
N TYR A 206 -13.93 23.20 1.53
CA TYR A 206 -14.69 22.81 0.34
C TYR A 206 -16.02 22.12 0.70
N ARG A 207 -17.06 22.46 -0.05
CA ARG A 207 -18.40 21.87 0.11
C ARG A 207 -18.50 20.60 -0.73
N VAL A 208 -18.01 19.50 -0.19
CA VAL A 208 -18.13 18.15 -0.76
C VAL A 208 -18.69 17.21 0.30
N ASP A 209 -19.43 16.20 -0.14
CA ASP A 209 -20.01 15.20 0.76
C ASP A 209 -18.99 14.07 1.05
N ALA A 210 -18.14 13.77 0.07
CA ALA A 210 -17.09 12.77 0.17
C ALA A 210 -15.90 13.11 -0.73
N TRP A 211 -14.72 12.60 -0.36
CA TRP A 211 -13.49 12.71 -1.13
C TRP A 211 -13.15 11.40 -1.82
N VAL A 212 -12.57 11.47 -3.01
CA VAL A 212 -11.96 10.34 -3.72
C VAL A 212 -10.47 10.64 -3.87
N ASN A 213 -9.64 9.80 -3.28
CA ASN A 213 -8.21 9.99 -3.26
C ASN A 213 -7.54 9.24 -4.41
N THR A 214 -7.08 9.93 -5.45
CA THR A 214 -6.24 9.35 -6.50
C THR A 214 -4.74 9.62 -6.28
N ALA A 215 -4.35 10.18 -5.14
CA ALA A 215 -2.96 10.38 -4.74
C ALA A 215 -2.39 9.13 -4.03
N CYS A 216 -1.60 9.30 -2.98
CA CYS A 216 -1.06 8.19 -2.20
C CYS A 216 -2.17 7.41 -1.47
N PRO A 217 -2.29 6.09 -1.62
CA PRO A 217 -3.31 5.28 -0.94
C PRO A 217 -3.30 5.42 0.58
N ARG A 218 -2.14 5.71 1.18
CA ARG A 218 -1.98 5.92 2.63
C ARG A 218 -2.95 6.95 3.20
N ILE A 219 -3.25 8.00 2.43
CA ILE A 219 -4.16 9.09 2.84
C ILE A 219 -5.55 8.54 3.18
N ALA A 220 -6.07 7.62 2.38
CA ALA A 220 -7.38 7.02 2.62
C ALA A 220 -7.33 5.91 3.69
N ILE A 221 -6.20 5.25 3.89
CA ILE A 221 -6.08 4.05 4.72
C ILE A 221 -5.66 4.37 6.16
N GLU A 222 -4.52 5.07 6.34
CA GLU A 222 -3.99 5.37 7.69
C GLU A 222 -4.54 6.67 8.26
N ASP A 223 -4.70 7.69 7.43
CA ASP A 223 -5.06 9.03 7.89
C ASP A 223 -6.59 9.25 7.97
N ILE A 224 -7.39 8.21 7.71
CA ILE A 224 -8.85 8.29 7.59
C ILE A 224 -9.54 9.02 8.75
N LEU A 225 -9.06 8.83 9.97
CA LEU A 225 -9.66 9.44 11.18
C LEU A 225 -9.39 10.94 11.30
N GLN A 226 -8.48 11.48 10.49
CA GLN A 226 -8.17 12.90 10.47
C GLN A 226 -9.15 13.68 9.59
N TYR A 227 -9.90 12.99 8.72
CA TYR A 227 -10.82 13.61 7.77
C TYR A 227 -12.26 13.59 8.28
N LYS A 228 -12.92 14.75 8.20
CA LYS A 228 -14.32 14.90 8.60
C LYS A 228 -15.28 14.17 7.66
N GLN A 229 -15.08 14.35 6.36
CA GLN A 229 -15.84 13.66 5.32
C GLN A 229 -15.20 12.29 5.03
N PRO A 230 -15.96 11.28 4.56
CA PRO A 230 -15.39 10.04 4.10
C PRO A 230 -14.41 10.30 2.96
N ILE A 231 -13.25 9.65 3.03
CA ILE A 231 -12.24 9.66 1.96
C ILE A 231 -12.12 8.24 1.40
N LEU A 232 -12.36 8.09 0.11
CA LEU A 232 -12.45 6.83 -0.61
C LEU A 232 -11.21 6.61 -1.48
N THR A 233 -10.86 5.36 -1.73
CA THR A 233 -9.98 5.00 -2.84
C THR A 233 -10.78 5.00 -4.16
N PRO A 234 -10.14 4.96 -5.34
CA PRO A 234 -10.83 4.82 -6.61
C PRO A 234 -11.78 3.63 -6.66
N GLN A 235 -11.33 2.45 -6.20
CA GLN A 235 -12.10 1.22 -6.20
C GLN A 235 -13.30 1.28 -5.25
N GLU A 236 -13.16 1.95 -4.13
CA GLU A 236 -14.26 2.19 -3.19
C GLU A 236 -15.29 3.16 -3.74
N PHE A 237 -14.85 4.14 -4.52
CA PHE A 237 -15.74 5.03 -5.23
C PHE A 237 -16.56 4.29 -6.30
N GLU A 238 -15.94 3.35 -7.03
CA GLU A 238 -16.66 2.45 -7.95
C GLU A 238 -17.73 1.62 -7.21
N ILE A 239 -17.45 1.16 -5.97
CA ILE A 239 -18.45 0.46 -5.14
C ILE A 239 -19.60 1.40 -4.76
N VAL A 240 -19.32 2.64 -4.36
CA VAL A 240 -20.36 3.64 -4.04
C VAL A 240 -21.28 3.92 -5.24
N LEU A 241 -20.73 3.90 -6.45
CA LEU A 241 -21.49 4.09 -7.69
C LEU A 241 -22.19 2.82 -8.20
N GLY A 242 -21.93 1.65 -7.60
CA GLY A 242 -22.49 0.37 -8.02
C GLY A 242 -21.83 -0.28 -9.23
N GLU A 243 -20.69 0.23 -9.68
CA GLU A 243 -19.88 -0.36 -10.77
C GLU A 243 -19.02 -1.53 -10.31
N ARG A 244 -18.85 -1.69 -8.99
CA ARG A 244 -18.11 -2.77 -8.34
C ARG A 244 -18.86 -3.24 -7.09
N THR A 245 -18.65 -4.48 -6.68
CA THR A 245 -19.18 -5.00 -5.41
C THR A 245 -18.09 -5.05 -4.33
N TRP A 246 -18.51 -5.16 -3.05
CA TRP A 246 -17.56 -5.36 -1.96
C TRP A 246 -16.77 -6.67 -2.09
N ASN A 247 -17.34 -7.70 -2.69
CA ASN A 247 -16.64 -8.98 -2.90
C ASN A 247 -15.46 -8.84 -3.87
N ASP A 248 -15.49 -7.81 -4.73
CA ASP A 248 -14.42 -7.48 -5.68
C ASP A 248 -13.48 -6.40 -5.14
N TYR A 249 -13.51 -6.15 -3.81
CA TYR A 249 -12.67 -5.14 -3.18
C TYR A 249 -11.19 -5.48 -3.36
N VAL A 250 -10.43 -4.52 -3.85
CA VAL A 250 -8.97 -4.60 -3.97
C VAL A 250 -8.33 -3.36 -3.37
N PHE A 251 -7.13 -3.52 -2.86
CA PHE A 251 -6.34 -2.39 -2.36
C PHE A 251 -5.89 -1.50 -3.53
N ASP A 252 -5.86 -0.18 -3.31
CA ASP A 252 -5.45 0.76 -4.36
C ASP A 252 -3.94 0.66 -4.63
N GLU A 253 -3.58 0.31 -5.84
CA GLU A 253 -2.21 0.29 -6.35
C GLU A 253 -2.01 1.40 -7.38
N ILE A 254 -0.80 1.92 -7.43
CA ILE A 254 -0.39 2.83 -8.51
C ILE A 254 0.37 2.01 -9.53
N ARG A 255 -0.29 1.67 -10.62
CA ARG A 255 0.32 0.96 -11.76
C ARG A 255 0.76 1.98 -12.81
N VAL A 256 1.94 1.76 -13.42
CA VAL A 256 2.54 2.62 -14.47
C VAL A 256 2.57 1.86 -15.78
#